data_bb2504af82fb96e2c904033834828de5
#
_entry.id   bb2504af82fb96e2c904033834828de5
#
_cell.length_a   1.000
_cell.length_b   1.000
_cell.length_c   1.000
_cell.angle_alpha   90.00
_cell.angle_beta   90.00
_cell.angle_gamma   90.00
#
_symmetry.space_group_name_H-M   'P 1'
#
loop_
_entity.id
_entity.type
_entity.pdbx_description
1 polymer ?
#
loop_
_entity_poly.entity_id
_entity_poly.type
_entity_poly.pdbx_seq_one_letter_code
_entity_poly.pdbx_strand_id
1 'polypeptide(L)'
;MGKFSMHDDIKMKETSLGGGSFLWDSGVYKTIVDMAYFDQSKGGAHSLNVTLLNEDGKKLKQTIWFTNRKEEVHYVNQKGEKDYLPGYTLANNLSLIITGSDVNEAFEASEKKMVNVYDFNEKKEKPTEKSVATSLLGKQIKVAILKQTVNKRVNDGTGTYVDSAETKDENQIREFYFPDSDLTVVEKAKDAKEALMMPKWAERNTGKTLNRVKEVTGSTSAAAKPAGKKLFN
;
A
#
# COMPACT_ATOMS: atom_id res chain seq x y z
N MET A 1 46.62 1.65 -1.10
CA MET A 1 45.29 1.10 -0.80
C MET A 1 44.39 1.38 -2.00
N GLY A 2 43.68 0.38 -2.50
CA GLY A 2 42.75 0.58 -3.61
C GLY A 2 41.55 1.43 -3.19
N LYS A 3 40.99 2.20 -4.14
CA LYS A 3 39.87 3.14 -3.90
C LYS A 3 38.62 2.49 -3.24
N PHE A 4 38.52 1.15 -3.23
CA PHE A 4 37.43 0.33 -2.68
C PHE A 4 37.93 -0.78 -1.76
N SER A 5 39.10 -0.61 -1.11
CA SER A 5 39.62 -1.59 -0.17
C SER A 5 38.76 -1.63 1.10
N MET A 6 38.63 -2.82 1.68
CA MET A 6 38.02 -2.99 3.01
C MET A 6 38.87 -2.25 4.06
N HIS A 7 38.19 -1.64 5.03
CA HIS A 7 38.84 -1.03 6.18
C HIS A 7 38.89 -2.02 7.35
N ASP A 8 40.06 -2.21 7.95
CA ASP A 8 40.28 -3.18 9.03
C ASP A 8 39.58 -2.81 10.35
N ASP A 9 39.18 -1.56 10.48
CA ASP A 9 38.47 -0.98 11.64
C ASP A 9 36.94 -1.12 11.52
N ILE A 10 36.42 -1.53 10.35
CA ILE A 10 34.99 -1.72 10.12
C ILE A 10 34.62 -3.20 10.23
N LYS A 11 33.93 -3.55 11.33
CA LYS A 11 33.35 -4.90 11.45
C LYS A 11 32.27 -5.12 10.41
N MET A 12 32.47 -6.12 9.55
CA MET A 12 31.41 -6.58 8.66
C MET A 12 30.21 -7.02 9.50
N LYS A 13 29.04 -6.49 9.18
CA LYS A 13 27.76 -6.95 9.75
C LYS A 13 27.17 -7.95 8.77
N GLU A 14 26.68 -9.06 9.30
CA GLU A 14 25.89 -9.97 8.50
C GLU A 14 24.66 -9.25 7.95
N THR A 15 24.41 -9.41 6.65
CA THR A 15 23.15 -8.97 6.04
C THR A 15 22.04 -9.80 6.70
N SER A 16 21.04 -9.12 7.30
CA SER A 16 19.97 -9.81 7.99
C SER A 16 19.28 -10.79 7.06
N LEU A 17 19.24 -12.06 7.42
CA LEU A 17 18.51 -13.12 6.71
C LEU A 17 16.98 -12.98 6.84
N GLY A 18 16.49 -11.90 7.44
CA GLY A 18 15.09 -11.68 7.74
C GLY A 18 14.30 -11.12 6.56
N GLY A 19 13.78 -11.97 5.70
CA GLY A 19 12.71 -11.65 4.75
C GLY A 19 11.34 -11.49 5.40
N GLY A 20 11.25 -10.92 6.61
CA GLY A 20 9.98 -10.59 7.24
C GLY A 20 9.38 -9.34 6.58
N SER A 21 8.11 -9.38 6.20
CA SER A 21 7.35 -8.18 5.85
C SER A 21 7.29 -7.28 7.09
N PHE A 22 8.15 -6.27 7.14
CA PHE A 22 8.12 -5.27 8.22
C PHE A 22 6.89 -4.39 8.03
N LEU A 23 5.92 -4.57 8.92
CA LEU A 23 4.82 -3.62 9.02
C LEU A 23 5.31 -2.35 9.71
N TRP A 24 4.91 -1.22 9.17
CA TRP A 24 5.12 0.07 9.82
C TRP A 24 4.03 0.27 10.87
N ASP A 25 4.37 0.90 11.98
CA ASP A 25 3.34 1.32 12.92
C ASP A 25 2.50 2.44 12.32
N SER A 26 1.30 2.65 12.84
CA SER A 26 0.48 3.78 12.40
C SER A 26 1.17 5.09 12.72
N GLY A 27 1.27 5.97 11.72
CA GLY A 27 1.97 7.25 11.86
C GLY A 27 2.05 8.00 10.55
N VAL A 28 2.64 9.19 10.61
CA VAL A 28 2.98 10.00 9.44
C VAL A 28 4.48 9.93 9.20
N TYR A 29 4.87 9.58 7.98
CA TYR A 29 6.25 9.31 7.61
C TYR A 29 6.68 10.19 6.45
N LYS A 30 7.91 10.69 6.51
CA LYS A 30 8.60 11.21 5.34
C LYS A 30 9.11 10.03 4.53
N THR A 31 8.83 10.03 3.24
CA THR A 31 9.18 8.94 2.34
C THR A 31 9.64 9.47 1.00
N ILE A 32 10.26 8.57 0.22
CA ILE A 32 10.57 8.79 -1.18
C ILE A 32 9.78 7.75 -1.98
N VAL A 33 9.26 8.14 -3.13
CA VAL A 33 8.66 7.20 -4.09
C VAL A 33 9.78 6.42 -4.76
N ASP A 34 10.01 5.19 -4.30
CA ASP A 34 11.06 4.31 -4.83
C ASP A 34 10.65 3.69 -6.17
N MET A 35 9.34 3.34 -6.30
CA MET A 35 8.76 2.83 -7.54
C MET A 35 7.29 3.23 -7.62
N ALA A 36 6.83 3.57 -8.82
CA ALA A 36 5.43 3.76 -9.14
C ALA A 36 5.13 3.27 -10.55
N TYR A 37 4.20 2.33 -10.72
CA TYR A 37 3.81 1.83 -12.03
C TYR A 37 2.31 1.53 -12.09
N PHE A 38 1.75 1.70 -13.28
CA PHE A 38 0.36 1.38 -13.55
C PHE A 38 0.19 -0.08 -13.96
N ASP A 39 -0.92 -0.65 -13.55
CA ASP A 39 -1.31 -2.01 -13.92
C ASP A 39 -2.83 -2.08 -14.13
N GLN A 40 -3.28 -3.14 -14.81
CA GLN A 40 -4.69 -3.39 -15.05
C GLN A 40 -5.03 -4.81 -14.61
N SER A 41 -6.14 -4.95 -13.89
CA SER A 41 -6.65 -6.27 -13.54
C SER A 41 -7.25 -6.98 -14.75
N LYS A 42 -7.39 -8.30 -14.69
CA LYS A 42 -8.12 -9.07 -15.71
C LYS A 42 -9.57 -8.61 -15.90
N GLY A 43 -10.13 -7.92 -14.92
CA GLY A 43 -11.49 -7.38 -14.96
C GLY A 43 -11.59 -5.94 -15.46
N GLY A 44 -10.49 -5.32 -15.94
CA GLY A 44 -10.46 -3.97 -16.50
C GLY A 44 -10.10 -2.85 -15.50
N ALA A 45 -10.15 -3.10 -14.19
CA ALA A 45 -9.82 -2.05 -13.21
C ALA A 45 -8.33 -1.68 -13.26
N HIS A 46 -8.03 -0.38 -13.24
CA HIS A 46 -6.68 0.16 -13.21
C HIS A 46 -6.18 0.42 -11.78
N SER A 47 -4.91 0.21 -11.58
CA SER A 47 -4.21 0.47 -10.31
C SER A 47 -2.90 1.20 -10.51
N LEU A 48 -2.51 1.96 -9.48
CA LEU A 48 -1.18 2.49 -9.28
C LEU A 48 -0.50 1.68 -8.17
N ASN A 49 0.58 0.99 -8.53
CA ASN A 49 1.39 0.23 -7.59
C ASN A 49 2.54 1.12 -7.12
N VAL A 50 2.57 1.43 -5.83
CA VAL A 50 3.54 2.33 -5.24
C VAL A 50 4.44 1.59 -4.26
N THR A 51 5.74 1.83 -4.35
CA THR A 51 6.71 1.46 -3.32
C THR A 51 7.26 2.74 -2.70
N LEU A 52 7.06 2.88 -1.41
CA LEU A 52 7.59 3.99 -0.61
C LEU A 52 8.77 3.51 0.20
N LEU A 53 9.81 4.35 0.28
CA LEU A 53 11.00 4.12 1.08
C LEU A 53 11.05 5.18 2.19
N ASN A 54 11.12 4.76 3.46
CA ASN A 54 11.29 5.68 4.58
C ASN A 54 12.78 5.98 4.87
N GLU A 55 13.02 6.87 5.83
CA GLU A 55 14.36 7.28 6.26
C GLU A 55 15.20 6.10 6.83
N ASP A 56 14.55 5.07 7.37
CA ASP A 56 15.22 3.86 7.88
C ASP A 56 15.57 2.84 6.77
N GLY A 57 15.30 3.14 5.51
CA GLY A 57 15.48 2.21 4.39
C GLY A 57 14.41 1.10 4.30
N LYS A 58 13.33 1.20 5.08
CA LYS A 58 12.23 0.23 5.00
C LYS A 58 11.30 0.57 3.85
N LYS A 59 10.85 -0.47 3.14
CA LYS A 59 9.95 -0.32 1.99
C LYS A 59 8.52 -0.72 2.36
N LEU A 60 7.57 0.09 1.90
CA LEU A 60 6.14 -0.21 1.90
C LEU A 60 5.67 -0.31 0.45
N LYS A 61 5.09 -1.45 0.08
CA LYS A 61 4.46 -1.66 -1.23
C LYS A 61 2.94 -1.63 -1.06
N GLN A 62 2.24 -0.87 -1.89
CA GLN A 62 0.78 -0.86 -1.91
C GLN A 62 0.23 -0.71 -3.32
N THR A 63 -0.82 -1.46 -3.62
CA THR A 63 -1.63 -1.31 -4.84
C THR A 63 -2.81 -0.41 -4.53
N ILE A 64 -2.96 0.68 -5.27
CA ILE A 64 -4.05 1.65 -5.16
C ILE A 64 -4.95 1.49 -6.38
N TRP A 65 -6.09 0.82 -6.22
CA TRP A 65 -7.10 0.67 -7.28
C TRP A 65 -7.84 1.98 -7.46
N PHE A 66 -7.62 2.67 -8.58
CA PHE A 66 -8.18 4.00 -8.82
C PHE A 66 -9.33 4.03 -9.83
N THR A 67 -9.60 2.91 -10.53
CA THR A 67 -10.84 2.74 -11.29
C THR A 67 -11.59 1.48 -10.85
N ASN A 68 -12.87 1.40 -11.19
CA ASN A 68 -13.65 0.17 -11.10
C ASN A 68 -13.46 -0.68 -12.38
N ARG A 69 -14.18 -1.82 -12.48
CA ARG A 69 -14.11 -2.71 -13.64
C ARG A 69 -14.66 -2.12 -14.95
N LYS A 70 -15.38 -1.00 -14.88
CA LYS A 70 -15.88 -0.25 -16.02
C LYS A 70 -14.98 0.93 -16.38
N GLU A 71 -13.78 0.96 -15.79
CA GLU A 71 -12.79 2.04 -15.91
C GLU A 71 -13.29 3.41 -15.38
N GLU A 72 -14.37 3.42 -14.59
CA GLU A 72 -14.89 4.63 -13.98
C GLU A 72 -14.10 4.96 -12.71
N VAL A 73 -13.83 6.24 -12.49
CA VAL A 73 -13.11 6.78 -11.31
C VAL A 73 -14.05 7.17 -10.17
N HIS A 74 -15.36 6.96 -10.34
CA HIS A 74 -16.38 7.37 -9.41
C HIS A 74 -17.41 6.26 -9.16
N TYR A 75 -18.22 6.44 -8.14
CA TYR A 75 -19.38 5.61 -7.83
C TYR A 75 -20.57 6.50 -7.48
N VAL A 76 -21.77 5.93 -7.50
CA VAL A 76 -22.97 6.63 -7.04
C VAL A 76 -23.21 6.25 -5.58
N ASN A 77 -23.25 7.25 -4.71
CA ASN A 77 -23.47 7.06 -3.29
C ASN A 77 -24.97 6.79 -2.98
N GLN A 78 -25.28 6.54 -1.70
CA GLN A 78 -26.67 6.24 -1.27
C GLN A 78 -27.67 7.38 -1.49
N LYS A 79 -27.18 8.59 -1.73
CA LYS A 79 -28.01 9.77 -2.03
C LYS A 79 -28.22 9.97 -3.53
N GLY A 80 -27.62 9.12 -4.38
CA GLY A 80 -27.68 9.27 -5.83
C GLY A 80 -26.62 10.23 -6.40
N GLU A 81 -25.70 10.73 -5.59
CA GLU A 81 -24.64 11.63 -6.01
C GLU A 81 -23.39 10.86 -6.45
N LYS A 82 -22.63 11.44 -7.38
CA LYS A 82 -21.35 10.87 -7.81
C LYS A 82 -20.23 11.29 -6.87
N ASP A 83 -19.56 10.30 -6.29
CA ASP A 83 -18.35 10.49 -5.47
C ASP A 83 -17.17 9.79 -6.12
N TYR A 84 -15.97 10.35 -6.00
CA TYR A 84 -14.76 9.67 -6.44
C TYR A 84 -14.48 8.42 -5.63
N LEU A 85 -13.96 7.40 -6.29
CA LEU A 85 -13.44 6.22 -5.61
C LEU A 85 -12.33 6.64 -4.64
N PRO A 86 -12.26 6.10 -3.42
CA PRO A 86 -11.20 6.43 -2.47
C PRO A 86 -9.79 6.20 -3.03
N GLY A 87 -9.61 5.16 -3.85
CA GLY A 87 -8.35 4.89 -4.52
C GLY A 87 -8.02 5.93 -5.59
N TYR A 88 -9.01 6.44 -6.32
CA TYR A 88 -8.78 7.56 -7.25
C TYR A 88 -8.30 8.80 -6.52
N THR A 89 -9.01 9.20 -5.47
CA THR A 89 -8.60 10.36 -4.66
C THR A 89 -7.15 10.20 -4.15
N LEU A 90 -6.79 9.01 -3.67
CA LEU A 90 -5.46 8.78 -3.14
C LEU A 90 -4.37 8.82 -4.22
N ALA A 91 -4.58 8.13 -5.37
CA ALA A 91 -3.63 8.15 -6.48
C ALA A 91 -3.49 9.55 -7.10
N ASN A 92 -4.62 10.27 -7.21
CA ASN A 92 -4.66 11.63 -7.73
C ASN A 92 -3.95 12.62 -6.80
N ASN A 93 -4.15 12.50 -5.47
CA ASN A 93 -3.44 13.33 -4.49
C ASN A 93 -1.93 13.12 -4.55
N LEU A 94 -1.46 11.88 -4.70
CA LEU A 94 -0.03 11.60 -4.88
C LEU A 94 0.53 12.32 -6.12
N SER A 95 -0.17 12.21 -7.26
CA SER A 95 0.24 12.87 -8.50
C SER A 95 0.25 14.40 -8.35
N LEU A 96 -0.85 15.01 -7.88
CA LEU A 96 -0.98 16.44 -7.70
C LEU A 96 0.08 17.04 -6.77
N ILE A 97 0.40 16.35 -5.67
CA ILE A 97 1.42 16.81 -4.71
C ILE A 97 2.81 16.82 -5.36
N ILE A 98 3.12 15.80 -6.15
CA ILE A 98 4.48 15.62 -6.69
C ILE A 98 4.68 16.42 -8.00
N THR A 99 3.69 16.40 -8.90
CA THR A 99 3.84 16.92 -10.26
C THR A 99 3.02 18.18 -10.52
N GLY A 100 2.01 18.46 -9.68
CA GLY A 100 1.01 19.49 -9.95
C GLY A 100 -0.08 19.05 -10.95
N SER A 101 0.01 17.84 -11.49
CA SER A 101 -0.89 17.28 -12.51
C SER A 101 -1.68 16.10 -11.95
N ASP A 102 -2.83 15.80 -12.54
CA ASP A 102 -3.67 14.70 -12.10
C ASP A 102 -3.07 13.31 -12.43
N VAL A 103 -3.69 12.26 -11.91
CA VAL A 103 -3.20 10.88 -12.12
C VAL A 103 -3.33 10.43 -13.57
N ASN A 104 -4.26 11.00 -14.36
CA ASN A 104 -4.40 10.66 -15.77
C ASN A 104 -3.22 11.18 -16.58
N GLU A 105 -2.78 12.42 -16.33
CA GLU A 105 -1.58 12.97 -16.97
C GLU A 105 -0.33 12.14 -16.62
N ALA A 106 -0.21 11.71 -15.36
CA ALA A 106 0.89 10.82 -14.95
C ALA A 106 0.82 9.45 -15.63
N PHE A 107 -0.39 8.94 -15.93
CA PHE A 107 -0.60 7.71 -16.67
C PHE A 107 -0.21 7.87 -18.14
N GLU A 108 -0.65 8.93 -18.80
CA GLU A 108 -0.34 9.22 -20.22
C GLU A 108 1.16 9.48 -20.43
N ALA A 109 1.82 10.13 -19.48
CA ALA A 109 3.26 10.40 -19.51
C ALA A 109 4.11 9.21 -19.03
N SER A 110 3.51 8.06 -18.71
CA SER A 110 4.24 6.89 -18.23
C SER A 110 5.09 6.23 -19.30
N GLU A 111 6.22 5.66 -18.89
CA GLU A 111 7.16 5.00 -19.77
C GLU A 111 7.14 3.48 -19.58
N LYS A 112 7.22 2.71 -20.65
CA LYS A 112 7.37 1.26 -20.58
C LYS A 112 8.77 0.90 -20.07
N LYS A 113 8.82 0.24 -18.93
CA LYS A 113 10.09 -0.21 -18.31
C LYS A 113 9.93 -1.61 -17.70
N MET A 114 11.03 -2.34 -17.62
CA MET A 114 11.09 -3.62 -16.93
C MET A 114 11.11 -3.39 -15.42
N VAL A 115 10.14 -3.93 -14.72
CA VAL A 115 10.00 -3.87 -13.25
C VAL A 115 9.95 -5.28 -12.69
N ASN A 116 10.66 -5.51 -11.60
CA ASN A 116 10.55 -6.80 -10.90
C ASN A 116 9.23 -6.88 -10.16
N VAL A 117 8.32 -7.71 -10.66
CA VAL A 117 6.99 -7.93 -10.08
C VAL A 117 6.92 -9.35 -9.54
N TYR A 118 6.33 -9.52 -8.34
CA TYR A 118 6.16 -10.83 -7.74
C TYR A 118 5.14 -11.67 -8.52
N ASP A 119 5.58 -12.82 -9.04
CA ASP A 119 4.72 -13.81 -9.69
C ASP A 119 4.25 -14.83 -8.64
N PHE A 120 2.95 -14.83 -8.35
CA PHE A 120 2.35 -15.72 -7.35
C PHE A 120 2.38 -17.20 -7.75
N ASN A 121 2.41 -17.51 -9.05
CA ASN A 121 2.47 -18.89 -9.54
C ASN A 121 3.87 -19.47 -9.36
N GLU A 122 4.88 -18.69 -9.69
CA GLU A 122 6.27 -19.11 -9.56
C GLU A 122 6.91 -18.77 -8.21
N LYS A 123 6.18 -18.01 -7.36
CA LYS A 123 6.62 -17.58 -6.03
C LYS A 123 7.97 -16.85 -6.03
N LYS A 124 8.25 -16.09 -7.09
CA LYS A 124 9.48 -15.30 -7.25
C LYS A 124 9.20 -13.97 -7.97
N GLU A 125 10.12 -13.02 -7.84
CA GLU A 125 10.08 -11.80 -8.64
C GLU A 125 10.52 -12.09 -10.08
N LYS A 126 9.80 -11.51 -11.04
CA LYS A 126 10.11 -11.58 -12.48
C LYS A 126 10.16 -10.21 -13.11
N PRO A 127 11.13 -9.96 -13.99
CA PRO A 127 11.10 -8.77 -14.83
C PRO A 127 9.84 -8.79 -15.71
N THR A 128 9.01 -7.77 -15.56
CA THR A 128 7.75 -7.60 -16.30
C THR A 128 7.69 -6.17 -16.83
N GLU A 129 7.32 -6.01 -18.09
CA GLU A 129 7.12 -4.67 -18.66
C GLU A 129 5.90 -4.01 -18.02
N LYS A 130 6.08 -2.81 -17.49
CA LYS A 130 5.04 -2.00 -16.84
C LYS A 130 5.11 -0.54 -17.32
N SER A 131 3.98 0.15 -17.26
CA SER A 131 3.91 1.61 -17.48
C SER A 131 4.35 2.32 -16.21
N VAL A 132 5.59 2.78 -16.16
CA VAL A 132 6.20 3.41 -14.98
C VAL A 132 5.92 4.90 -14.99
N ALA A 133 5.37 5.43 -13.91
CA ALA A 133 5.16 6.85 -13.68
C ALA A 133 6.48 7.52 -13.28
N THR A 134 7.36 7.73 -14.25
CA THR A 134 8.74 8.23 -14.02
C THR A 134 8.79 9.58 -13.35
N SER A 135 7.78 10.43 -13.58
CA SER A 135 7.65 11.75 -12.93
C SER A 135 7.49 11.69 -11.42
N LEU A 136 7.03 10.55 -10.89
CA LEU A 136 6.85 10.34 -9.44
C LEU A 136 8.12 9.81 -8.76
N LEU A 137 9.03 9.18 -9.50
CA LEU A 137 10.18 8.49 -8.93
C LEU A 137 11.19 9.42 -8.27
N GLY A 138 11.73 9.00 -7.13
CA GLY A 138 12.73 9.76 -6.36
C GLY A 138 12.17 10.99 -5.66
N LYS A 139 10.88 11.28 -5.76
CA LYS A 139 10.24 12.45 -5.15
C LYS A 139 9.88 12.20 -3.71
N GLN A 140 10.08 13.23 -2.89
CA GLN A 140 9.70 13.20 -1.48
C GLN A 140 8.20 13.42 -1.32
N ILE A 141 7.61 12.70 -0.34
CA ILE A 141 6.21 12.80 0.02
C ILE A 141 6.04 12.48 1.51
N LYS A 142 5.14 13.15 2.21
CA LYS A 142 4.68 12.69 3.52
C LYS A 142 3.44 11.83 3.37
N VAL A 143 3.36 10.74 4.14
CA VAL A 143 2.31 9.75 4.00
C VAL A 143 1.79 9.31 5.37
N ALA A 144 0.47 9.27 5.51
CA ALA A 144 -0.19 8.67 6.66
C ALA A 144 -0.37 7.16 6.43
N ILE A 145 0.25 6.35 7.27
CA ILE A 145 0.18 4.89 7.24
C ILE A 145 -0.64 4.42 8.43
N LEU A 146 -1.65 3.60 8.18
CA LEU A 146 -2.44 2.94 9.20
C LEU A 146 -2.09 1.47 9.24
N LYS A 147 -1.73 0.96 10.42
CA LYS A 147 -1.64 -0.47 10.70
C LYS A 147 -3.02 -0.97 11.09
N GLN A 148 -3.48 -2.02 10.45
CA GLN A 148 -4.80 -2.58 10.73
C GLN A 148 -4.77 -4.10 10.72
N THR A 149 -5.64 -4.69 11.56
CA THR A 149 -5.92 -6.13 11.57
C THR A 149 -7.19 -6.39 10.76
N VAL A 150 -7.11 -7.25 9.77
CA VAL A 150 -8.19 -7.61 8.85
C VAL A 150 -8.32 -9.11 8.71
N ASN A 151 -9.47 -9.59 8.21
CA ASN A 151 -9.60 -10.98 7.82
C ASN A 151 -8.66 -11.33 6.66
N LYS A 152 -8.05 -12.51 6.70
CA LYS A 152 -7.37 -13.05 5.51
C LYS A 152 -8.41 -13.39 4.47
N ARG A 153 -8.10 -13.07 3.21
CA ARG A 153 -8.94 -13.49 2.09
C ARG A 153 -8.42 -14.81 1.53
N VAL A 154 -9.30 -15.77 1.39
CA VAL A 154 -9.02 -17.10 0.83
C VAL A 154 -9.89 -17.33 -0.40
N ASN A 155 -9.37 -18.11 -1.36
CA ASN A 155 -10.17 -18.52 -2.50
C ASN A 155 -11.19 -19.57 -2.03
N ASP A 156 -12.46 -19.39 -2.36
CA ASP A 156 -13.57 -20.28 -1.99
C ASP A 156 -13.68 -21.53 -2.87
N GLY A 157 -12.73 -21.73 -3.78
CA GLY A 157 -12.73 -22.82 -4.75
C GLY A 157 -13.46 -22.49 -6.08
N THR A 158 -14.20 -21.39 -6.15
CA THR A 158 -14.85 -20.91 -7.39
C THR A 158 -14.02 -19.85 -8.12
N GLY A 159 -12.87 -19.47 -7.56
CA GLY A 159 -12.05 -18.34 -8.02
C GLY A 159 -12.40 -17.01 -7.35
N THR A 160 -13.41 -16.98 -6.47
CA THR A 160 -13.78 -15.81 -5.68
C THR A 160 -13.02 -15.78 -4.36
N TYR A 161 -12.51 -14.61 -3.99
CA TYR A 161 -11.83 -14.42 -2.71
C TYR A 161 -12.82 -13.89 -1.66
N VAL A 162 -12.99 -14.66 -0.58
CA VAL A 162 -13.87 -14.35 0.55
C VAL A 162 -13.07 -14.13 1.83
N ASP A 163 -13.63 -13.38 2.77
CA ASP A 163 -13.03 -13.19 4.08
C ASP A 163 -13.07 -14.51 4.87
N SER A 164 -11.96 -14.91 5.48
CA SER A 164 -11.87 -16.09 6.36
C SER A 164 -11.90 -15.66 7.83
N ALA A 165 -12.03 -16.63 8.74
CA ALA A 165 -11.91 -16.37 10.17
C ALA A 165 -10.47 -16.05 10.62
N GLU A 166 -9.47 -16.42 9.83
CA GLU A 166 -8.09 -16.07 10.10
C GLU A 166 -7.85 -14.57 9.85
N THR A 167 -6.99 -13.98 10.67
CA THR A 167 -6.64 -12.57 10.57
C THR A 167 -5.20 -12.36 10.17
N LYS A 168 -4.90 -11.17 9.67
CA LYS A 168 -3.54 -10.68 9.43
C LYS A 168 -3.47 -9.20 9.73
N ASP A 169 -2.27 -8.75 10.09
CA ASP A 169 -1.97 -7.32 10.10
C ASP A 169 -1.49 -6.88 8.73
N GLU A 170 -1.87 -5.66 8.33
CA GLU A 170 -1.41 -5.03 7.11
C GLU A 170 -1.30 -3.51 7.29
N ASN A 171 -0.48 -2.89 6.44
CA ASN A 171 -0.43 -1.43 6.34
C ASN A 171 -1.38 -0.94 5.25
N GLN A 172 -1.97 0.22 5.49
CA GLN A 172 -2.77 0.93 4.51
C GLN A 172 -2.36 2.40 4.43
N ILE A 173 -2.03 2.87 3.23
CA ILE A 173 -1.87 4.30 2.96
C ILE A 173 -3.24 4.97 3.11
N ARG A 174 -3.32 6.03 3.91
CA ARG A 174 -4.57 6.74 4.19
C ARG A 174 -4.64 8.10 3.54
N GLU A 175 -3.50 8.82 3.48
CA GLU A 175 -3.44 10.15 2.89
C GLU A 175 -2.00 10.50 2.53
N PHE A 176 -1.83 11.40 1.58
CA PHE A 176 -0.56 12.02 1.24
C PHE A 176 -0.61 13.51 1.56
N TYR A 177 0.53 14.06 1.96
CA TYR A 177 0.65 15.47 2.32
C TYR A 177 1.84 16.10 1.61
N PHE A 178 1.76 17.40 1.35
CA PHE A 178 2.89 18.16 0.86
C PHE A 178 4.04 18.08 1.87
N PRO A 179 5.26 17.70 1.44
CA PRO A 179 6.37 17.45 2.37
C PRO A 179 6.80 18.69 3.18
N ASP A 180 6.64 19.88 2.60
CA ASP A 180 7.13 21.13 3.20
C ASP A 180 6.08 21.83 4.07
N SER A 181 4.79 21.62 3.81
CA SER A 181 3.70 22.36 4.47
C SER A 181 2.73 21.52 5.29
N ASP A 182 2.83 20.19 5.19
CA ASP A 182 1.94 19.24 5.86
C ASP A 182 0.46 19.32 5.42
N LEU A 183 0.19 20.13 4.40
CA LEU A 183 -1.16 20.32 3.87
C LEU A 183 -1.59 19.11 3.03
N THR A 184 -2.88 18.81 3.05
CA THR A 184 -3.52 17.97 2.02
C THR A 184 -3.72 18.77 0.73
N VAL A 185 -4.02 18.07 -0.38
CA VAL A 185 -4.38 18.72 -1.64
C VAL A 185 -5.58 19.66 -1.46
N VAL A 186 -6.59 19.25 -0.66
CA VAL A 186 -7.79 20.05 -0.39
C VAL A 186 -7.48 21.31 0.43
N GLU A 187 -6.63 21.20 1.45
CA GLU A 187 -6.21 22.36 2.26
C GLU A 187 -5.40 23.34 1.40
N LYS A 188 -4.49 22.82 0.55
CA LYS A 188 -3.70 23.64 -0.38
C LYS A 188 -4.60 24.37 -1.39
N ALA A 189 -5.60 23.70 -1.94
CA ALA A 189 -6.55 24.28 -2.89
C ALA A 189 -7.45 25.38 -2.25
N LYS A 190 -7.60 25.35 -0.92
CA LYS A 190 -8.32 26.38 -0.14
C LYS A 190 -7.41 27.47 0.42
N ASP A 191 -6.16 27.54 -0.02
CA ASP A 191 -5.14 28.48 0.47
C ASP A 191 -4.96 28.46 2.00
N ALA A 192 -5.16 27.27 2.63
CA ALA A 192 -4.94 27.10 4.05
C ALA A 192 -3.50 27.49 4.43
N LYS A 193 -3.36 28.26 5.51
CA LYS A 193 -2.04 28.71 5.99
C LYS A 193 -1.39 27.71 6.94
N GLU A 194 -2.20 26.83 7.53
CA GLU A 194 -1.76 25.82 8.48
C GLU A 194 -2.44 24.49 8.18
N ALA A 195 -1.69 23.40 8.38
CA ALA A 195 -2.22 22.05 8.25
C ALA A 195 -3.10 21.70 9.45
N LEU A 196 -4.33 21.29 9.20
CA LEU A 196 -5.27 20.84 10.21
C LEU A 196 -5.49 19.33 10.17
N MET A 197 -5.49 18.76 8.96
CA MET A 197 -5.82 17.34 8.77
C MET A 197 -4.71 16.41 9.25
N MET A 198 -3.45 16.71 8.93
CA MET A 198 -2.33 15.85 9.31
C MET A 198 -2.18 15.74 10.84
N PRO A 199 -2.12 16.83 11.63
CA PRO A 199 -2.00 16.73 13.09
C PRO A 199 -3.18 15.99 13.72
N LYS A 200 -4.41 16.26 13.29
CA LYS A 200 -5.61 15.55 13.78
C LYS A 200 -5.57 14.06 13.46
N TRP A 201 -5.09 13.72 12.27
CA TRP A 201 -4.95 12.31 11.89
C TRP A 201 -3.88 11.62 12.74
N ALA A 202 -2.73 12.26 12.91
CA ALA A 202 -1.62 11.74 13.71
C ALA A 202 -2.03 11.52 15.18
N GLU A 203 -2.67 12.48 15.80
CA GLU A 203 -3.19 12.38 17.19
C GLU A 203 -4.11 11.17 17.38
N ARG A 204 -4.98 10.93 16.41
CA ARG A 204 -5.96 9.84 16.49
C ARG A 204 -5.35 8.46 16.27
N ASN A 205 -4.31 8.34 15.43
CA ASN A 205 -3.92 7.05 14.87
C ASN A 205 -2.49 6.64 15.22
N THR A 206 -1.56 7.55 15.54
CA THR A 206 -0.16 7.22 15.79
C THR A 206 -0.02 6.13 16.86
N GLY A 207 0.74 5.09 16.54
CA GLY A 207 1.01 3.94 17.40
C GLY A 207 -0.18 2.97 17.61
N LYS A 208 -1.35 3.24 17.03
CA LYS A 208 -2.53 2.38 17.18
C LYS A 208 -2.65 1.37 16.05
N THR A 209 -3.17 0.19 16.36
CA THR A 209 -3.62 -0.80 15.36
C THR A 209 -5.13 -0.77 15.31
N LEU A 210 -5.70 -0.53 14.12
CA LEU A 210 -7.15 -0.50 13.94
C LEU A 210 -7.68 -1.91 13.69
N ASN A 211 -8.58 -2.40 14.55
CA ASN A 211 -9.25 -3.67 14.31
C ASN A 211 -10.40 -3.47 13.29
N ARG A 212 -10.30 -4.15 12.15
CA ARG A 212 -11.31 -4.20 11.07
C ARG A 212 -11.77 -5.62 10.77
N VAL A 213 -11.56 -6.52 11.71
CA VAL A 213 -12.02 -7.91 11.59
C VAL A 213 -13.54 -7.92 11.54
N LYS A 214 -14.07 -8.61 10.54
CA LYS A 214 -15.51 -8.84 10.38
C LYS A 214 -15.85 -10.23 10.86
N GLU A 215 -17.02 -10.39 11.45
CA GLU A 215 -17.57 -11.71 11.73
C GLU A 215 -17.84 -12.44 10.40
N VAL A 216 -17.29 -13.65 10.30
CA VAL A 216 -17.51 -14.52 9.15
C VAL A 216 -18.58 -15.55 9.53
N THR A 217 -19.83 -15.30 9.12
CA THR A 217 -20.92 -16.26 9.31
C THR A 217 -20.73 -17.41 8.31
N GLY A 218 -20.49 -18.62 8.81
CA GLY A 218 -20.47 -19.83 8.01
C GLY A 218 -19.15 -20.60 7.92
N SER A 219 -18.08 -20.17 8.57
CA SER A 219 -16.91 -21.04 8.75
C SER A 219 -17.20 -22.03 9.89
N THR A 220 -17.63 -23.24 9.52
CA THR A 220 -17.43 -24.40 10.39
C THR A 220 -15.92 -24.47 10.64
N SER A 221 -15.48 -23.97 11.80
CA SER A 221 -14.18 -24.33 12.33
C SER A 221 -14.13 -25.86 12.30
N ALA A 222 -13.22 -26.43 11.52
CA ALA A 222 -12.87 -27.83 11.70
C ALA A 222 -12.35 -27.94 13.14
N ALA A 223 -13.25 -28.24 14.05
CA ALA A 223 -12.91 -28.57 15.42
C ALA A 223 -11.88 -29.68 15.34
N ALA A 224 -10.68 -29.38 15.84
CA ALA A 224 -9.65 -30.40 16.01
C ALA A 224 -10.31 -31.56 16.74
N LYS A 225 -10.44 -32.71 16.06
CA LYS A 225 -10.88 -33.96 16.71
C LYS A 225 -10.00 -34.15 17.93
N PRO A 226 -10.56 -34.26 19.13
CA PRO A 226 -9.77 -34.64 20.30
C PRO A 226 -9.12 -35.98 19.99
N ALA A 227 -7.80 -36.05 20.11
CA ALA A 227 -7.07 -37.29 20.02
C ALA A 227 -7.68 -38.28 21.02
N GLY A 228 -8.35 -39.29 20.49
CA GLY A 228 -8.97 -40.35 21.33
C GLY A 228 -7.90 -40.99 22.19
N LYS A 229 -8.02 -40.85 23.48
CA LYS A 229 -7.30 -41.68 24.47
C LYS A 229 -7.56 -43.15 24.12
N LYS A 230 -6.57 -43.88 23.63
CA LYS A 230 -6.59 -45.33 23.69
C LYS A 230 -6.51 -45.72 25.15
N LEU A 231 -7.63 -46.23 25.70
CA LEU A 231 -7.72 -46.94 26.96
C LEU A 231 -7.67 -48.43 26.59
N PHE A 232 -6.59 -49.06 27.04
CA PHE A 232 -6.43 -50.55 27.20
C PHE A 232 -6.49 -51.37 25.89
N ASN A 233 -5.71 -52.32 25.60
CA ASN A 233 -4.74 -53.24 26.26
C ASN A 233 -3.60 -53.53 25.29
#